data_411434008e0510e80960d9eec15289a8
#
_entry.id   411434008e0510e80960d9eec15289a8
#
_cell.length_a   1.000
_cell.length_b   1.000
_cell.length_c   1.000
_cell.angle_alpha   90.00
_cell.angle_beta   90.00
_cell.angle_gamma   90.00
#
_symmetry.space_group_name_H-M   'P 1'
#
loop_
_entity.id
_entity.type
_entity.pdbx_description
1 polymer ?
#
loop_
_entity_poly.entity_id
_entity_poly.type
_entity_poly.pdbx_seq_one_letter_code
_entity_poly.pdbx_strand_id
1 'polypeptide(L)'
;LLNIKGKRSVDSIHKELGHIMWEHVGMGRTAEGLREGLEKMKALRKEFDTNLFVPGTAEGLNVELDKAIHLRDFILMGELVANDALSRNESCGGHFREEYQTEEGEAKRDDEHFFYVGCWEYQGNDDTAPVLLKENLEYEAIKVQTRNYKN
;
A
#
# COMPACT_ATOMS: atom_id res chain seq x y z
N LEU A 1 18.87 10.24 -8.70
CA LEU A 1 17.85 10.11 -9.74
C LEU A 1 18.33 10.61 -11.09
N LEU A 2 18.87 11.84 -11.20
CA LEU A 2 19.36 12.43 -12.46
C LEU A 2 20.48 11.62 -13.16
N ASN A 3 21.20 10.79 -12.44
CA ASN A 3 22.32 9.98 -12.96
C ASN A 3 21.90 8.59 -13.47
N ILE A 4 20.65 8.16 -13.24
CA ILE A 4 20.17 6.85 -13.68
C ILE A 4 20.15 6.76 -15.21
N LYS A 5 19.67 7.83 -15.88
CA LYS A 5 19.63 7.96 -17.37
C LYS A 5 19.01 6.76 -18.07
N GLY A 6 17.96 6.22 -17.48
CA GLY A 6 17.17 5.13 -18.04
C GLY A 6 16.28 5.57 -19.20
N LYS A 7 15.24 4.80 -19.49
CA LYS A 7 14.34 5.03 -20.62
C LYS A 7 12.90 5.32 -20.21
N ARG A 8 12.54 5.09 -18.94
CA ARG A 8 11.19 5.26 -18.44
C ARG A 8 10.98 6.65 -17.83
N SER A 9 9.95 7.36 -18.27
CA SER A 9 9.57 8.63 -17.66
C SER A 9 8.93 8.40 -16.29
N VAL A 10 9.00 9.43 -15.43
CA VAL A 10 8.36 9.45 -14.10
C VAL A 10 6.86 9.15 -14.24
N ASP A 11 6.17 9.82 -15.16
CA ASP A 11 4.73 9.63 -15.39
C ASP A 11 4.38 8.19 -15.81
N SER A 12 5.24 7.51 -16.60
CA SER A 12 4.97 6.14 -17.03
C SER A 12 5.03 5.15 -15.87
N ILE A 13 5.99 5.31 -14.95
CA ILE A 13 6.11 4.49 -13.74
C ILE A 13 4.97 4.80 -12.78
N HIS A 14 4.61 6.08 -12.61
CA HIS A 14 3.49 6.49 -11.75
C HIS A 14 2.15 5.90 -12.21
N LYS A 15 1.87 5.93 -13.52
CA LYS A 15 0.67 5.31 -14.08
C LYS A 15 0.63 3.80 -13.85
N GLU A 16 1.75 3.11 -14.00
CA GLU A 16 1.82 1.68 -13.73
C GLU A 16 1.58 1.37 -12.25
N LEU A 17 2.19 2.15 -11.34
CA LEU A 17 1.87 2.04 -9.90
C LEU A 17 0.37 2.21 -9.66
N GLY A 18 -0.25 3.22 -10.27
CA GLY A 18 -1.69 3.46 -10.15
C GLY A 18 -2.54 2.27 -10.61
N HIS A 19 -2.17 1.62 -11.72
CA HIS A 19 -2.84 0.40 -12.19
C HIS A 19 -2.67 -0.77 -11.22
N ILE A 20 -1.46 -1.02 -10.75
CA ILE A 20 -1.19 -2.07 -9.76
C ILE A 20 -2.03 -1.86 -8.49
N MET A 21 -2.04 -0.63 -7.97
CA MET A 21 -2.82 -0.28 -6.78
C MET A 21 -4.31 -0.44 -7.01
N TRP A 22 -4.83 -0.03 -8.17
CA TRP A 22 -6.23 -0.17 -8.52
C TRP A 22 -6.67 -1.63 -8.61
N GLU A 23 -5.90 -2.45 -9.30
CA GLU A 23 -6.27 -3.85 -9.57
C GLU A 23 -6.10 -4.75 -8.35
N HIS A 24 -5.06 -4.54 -7.54
CA HIS A 24 -4.69 -5.48 -6.48
C HIS A 24 -4.92 -4.98 -5.06
N VAL A 25 -4.98 -3.65 -4.85
CA VAL A 25 -5.09 -3.01 -3.52
C VAL A 25 -6.33 -2.13 -3.41
N GLY A 26 -7.20 -2.17 -4.43
CA GLY A 26 -8.43 -1.40 -4.49
C GLY A 26 -9.48 -1.80 -3.44
N MET A 27 -10.76 -1.62 -3.76
CA MET A 27 -11.85 -1.82 -2.79
C MET A 27 -12.09 -3.28 -2.41
N GLY A 28 -12.12 -4.20 -3.37
CA GLY A 28 -12.21 -5.64 -3.13
C GLY A 28 -10.81 -6.26 -3.22
N ARG A 29 -10.36 -6.90 -2.15
CA ARG A 29 -9.01 -7.44 -2.02
C ARG A 29 -9.04 -8.93 -1.79
N THR A 30 -8.07 -9.63 -2.37
CA THR A 30 -7.81 -11.05 -2.06
C THR A 30 -6.36 -11.24 -1.62
N ALA A 31 -6.09 -12.30 -0.86
CA ALA A 31 -4.71 -12.61 -0.47
C ALA A 31 -3.81 -12.85 -1.68
N GLU A 32 -4.34 -13.50 -2.72
CA GLU A 32 -3.62 -13.76 -3.96
C GLU A 32 -3.31 -12.45 -4.70
N GLY A 33 -4.32 -11.61 -4.91
CA GLY A 33 -4.16 -10.31 -5.57
C GLY A 33 -3.18 -9.38 -4.83
N LEU A 34 -3.25 -9.33 -3.48
CA LEU A 34 -2.33 -8.55 -2.68
C LEU A 34 -0.88 -9.03 -2.80
N ARG A 35 -0.63 -10.35 -2.84
CA ARG A 35 0.72 -10.90 -3.07
C ARG A 35 1.23 -10.56 -4.48
N GLU A 36 0.38 -10.72 -5.49
CA GLU A 36 0.72 -10.34 -6.86
C GLU A 36 1.05 -8.85 -6.98
N GLY A 37 0.21 -7.99 -6.38
CA GLY A 37 0.44 -6.54 -6.32
C GLY A 37 1.77 -6.19 -5.66
N LEU A 38 2.12 -6.82 -4.54
CA LEU A 38 3.41 -6.65 -3.86
C LEU A 38 4.59 -7.02 -4.76
N GLU A 39 4.54 -8.15 -5.45
CA GLU A 39 5.63 -8.56 -6.37
C GLU A 39 5.76 -7.60 -7.56
N LYS A 40 4.63 -7.12 -8.11
CA LYS A 40 4.64 -6.11 -9.18
C LYS A 40 5.23 -4.78 -8.70
N MET A 41 4.88 -4.32 -7.49
CA MET A 41 5.42 -3.07 -6.92
C MET A 41 6.92 -3.17 -6.64
N LYS A 42 7.41 -4.29 -6.11
CA LYS A 42 8.85 -4.54 -5.93
C LYS A 42 9.61 -4.53 -7.25
N ALA A 43 9.05 -5.14 -8.30
CA ALA A 43 9.62 -5.10 -9.63
C ALA A 43 9.65 -3.67 -10.20
N LEU A 44 8.57 -2.91 -10.00
CA LEU A 44 8.46 -1.52 -10.42
C LEU A 44 9.45 -0.61 -9.67
N ARG A 45 9.66 -0.84 -8.37
CA ARG A 45 10.68 -0.13 -7.56
C ARG A 45 12.07 -0.38 -8.10
N LYS A 46 12.40 -1.63 -8.43
CA LYS A 46 13.69 -1.97 -9.05
C LYS A 46 13.86 -1.29 -10.42
N GLU A 47 12.81 -1.23 -11.20
CA GLU A 47 12.83 -0.52 -12.48
C GLU A 47 12.98 0.99 -12.29
N PHE A 48 12.31 1.59 -11.32
CA PHE A 48 12.51 2.97 -10.93
C PHE A 48 13.98 3.25 -10.59
N ASP A 49 14.62 2.40 -9.80
CA ASP A 49 16.01 2.60 -9.37
C ASP A 49 17.04 2.43 -10.52
N THR A 50 16.70 1.69 -11.57
CA THR A 50 17.66 1.32 -12.61
C THR A 50 17.35 1.86 -14.01
N ASN A 51 16.10 2.22 -14.30
CA ASN A 51 15.64 2.57 -15.64
C ASN A 51 14.88 3.92 -15.72
N LEU A 52 14.84 4.68 -14.63
CA LEU A 52 14.22 5.99 -14.60
C LEU A 52 14.99 7.00 -15.47
N PHE A 53 14.25 7.83 -16.19
CA PHE A 53 14.75 9.00 -16.90
C PHE A 53 14.11 10.28 -16.35
N VAL A 54 14.93 11.15 -15.78
CA VAL A 54 14.53 12.48 -15.32
C VAL A 54 15.26 13.51 -16.21
N PRO A 55 14.52 14.31 -17.02
CA PRO A 55 15.14 15.37 -17.81
C PRO A 55 15.57 16.56 -16.96
N GLY A 56 16.46 17.41 -17.50
CA GLY A 56 16.93 18.63 -16.84
C GLY A 56 18.08 18.42 -15.85
N THR A 57 18.27 19.41 -15.00
CA THR A 57 19.35 19.46 -13.99
C THR A 57 18.79 19.79 -12.61
N ALA A 58 19.66 19.80 -11.59
CA ALA A 58 19.32 20.23 -10.23
C ALA A 58 19.61 21.74 -9.97
N GLU A 59 20.05 22.48 -10.97
CA GLU A 59 20.47 23.89 -10.80
C GLU A 59 19.31 24.89 -10.76
N GLY A 60 18.09 24.43 -11.03
CA GLY A 60 16.87 25.24 -11.01
C GLY A 60 15.65 24.40 -10.67
N LEU A 61 14.48 25.00 -10.77
CA LEU A 61 13.21 24.27 -10.58
C LEU A 61 13.08 23.16 -11.62
N ASN A 62 13.05 21.92 -11.15
CA ASN A 62 12.86 20.73 -11.98
C ASN A 62 11.65 19.92 -11.48
N VAL A 63 10.51 20.15 -12.12
CA VAL A 63 9.23 19.52 -11.77
C VAL A 63 9.28 17.99 -11.93
N GLU A 64 10.02 17.49 -12.93
CA GLU A 64 10.15 16.03 -13.13
C GLU A 64 11.02 15.39 -12.05
N LEU A 65 12.04 16.09 -11.55
CA LEU A 65 12.83 15.63 -10.40
C LEU A 65 11.99 15.61 -9.13
N ASP A 66 11.17 16.62 -8.89
CA ASP A 66 10.26 16.70 -7.74
C ASP A 66 9.25 15.53 -7.77
N LYS A 67 8.59 15.31 -8.92
CA LYS A 67 7.72 14.14 -9.11
C LYS A 67 8.44 12.81 -8.87
N ALA A 68 9.68 12.68 -9.32
CA ALA A 68 10.45 11.45 -9.14
C ALA A 68 10.75 11.15 -7.66
N ILE A 69 11.08 12.19 -6.88
CA ILE A 69 11.29 12.06 -5.43
C ILE A 69 10.02 11.53 -4.75
N HIS A 70 8.87 12.17 -5.02
CA HIS A 70 7.59 11.74 -4.46
C HIS A 70 7.15 10.36 -4.95
N LEU A 71 7.43 10.02 -6.20
CA LEU A 71 7.06 8.71 -6.74
C LEU A 71 7.77 7.56 -6.02
N ARG A 72 9.02 7.74 -5.61
CA ARG A 72 9.72 6.76 -4.79
C ARG A 72 8.97 6.49 -3.49
N ASP A 73 8.53 7.55 -2.82
CA ASP A 73 7.78 7.44 -1.58
C ASP A 73 6.40 6.77 -1.81
N PHE A 74 5.74 7.06 -2.94
CA PHE A 74 4.47 6.42 -3.29
C PHE A 74 4.61 4.92 -3.55
N ILE A 75 5.70 4.47 -4.17
CA ILE A 75 5.95 3.03 -4.38
C ILE A 75 6.11 2.33 -3.02
N LEU A 76 6.95 2.88 -2.13
CA LEU A 76 7.15 2.32 -0.78
C LEU A 76 5.87 2.33 0.05
N MET A 77 5.08 3.41 -0.02
CA MET A 77 3.78 3.50 0.65
C MET A 77 2.79 2.48 0.08
N GLY A 78 2.77 2.27 -1.23
CA GLY A 78 1.95 1.25 -1.89
C GLY A 78 2.29 -0.17 -1.40
N GLU A 79 3.58 -0.51 -1.33
CA GLU A 79 4.06 -1.78 -0.76
C GLU A 79 3.61 -1.94 0.71
N LEU A 80 3.73 -0.87 1.51
CA LEU A 80 3.33 -0.90 2.92
C LEU A 80 1.82 -1.12 3.08
N VAL A 81 0.99 -0.40 2.31
CA VAL A 81 -0.47 -0.54 2.34
C VAL A 81 -0.91 -1.95 1.93
N ALA A 82 -0.29 -2.52 0.89
CA ALA A 82 -0.60 -3.88 0.44
C ALA A 82 -0.16 -4.93 1.47
N ASN A 83 1.00 -4.74 2.10
CA ASN A 83 1.52 -5.61 3.15
C ASN A 83 0.63 -5.59 4.40
N ASP A 84 0.20 -4.40 4.84
CA ASP A 84 -0.74 -4.27 5.96
C ASP A 84 -2.08 -4.94 5.64
N ALA A 85 -2.65 -4.70 4.46
CA ALA A 85 -3.88 -5.32 4.01
C ALA A 85 -3.77 -6.87 3.94
N LEU A 86 -2.62 -7.39 3.52
CA LEU A 86 -2.37 -8.84 3.49
C LEU A 86 -2.27 -9.44 4.90
N SER A 87 -1.71 -8.70 5.85
CA SER A 87 -1.57 -9.16 7.24
C SER A 87 -2.89 -9.19 8.02
N ARG A 88 -3.87 -8.38 7.61
CA ARG A 88 -5.20 -8.27 8.24
C ARG A 88 -6.20 -9.25 7.65
N ASN A 89 -6.42 -10.35 8.34
CA ASN A 89 -7.34 -11.42 7.92
C ASN A 89 -8.78 -11.15 8.42
N GLU A 90 -9.28 -9.95 8.12
CA GLU A 90 -10.64 -9.51 8.44
C GLU A 90 -11.14 -8.55 7.35
N SER A 91 -12.40 -8.10 7.46
CA SER A 91 -12.91 -6.94 6.74
C SER A 91 -13.48 -5.93 7.73
N CYS A 92 -12.92 -4.70 7.73
CA CYS A 92 -13.31 -3.63 8.64
C CYS A 92 -13.17 -2.26 7.97
N GLY A 93 -14.23 -1.47 7.95
CA GLY A 93 -14.23 -0.14 7.34
C GLY A 93 -13.90 -0.18 5.85
N GLY A 94 -12.90 0.56 5.43
CA GLY A 94 -12.41 0.58 4.03
C GLY A 94 -11.51 -0.61 3.66
N HIS A 95 -11.15 -1.47 4.63
CA HIS A 95 -10.42 -2.70 4.38
C HIS A 95 -11.42 -3.84 4.14
N PHE A 96 -11.55 -4.28 2.88
CA PHE A 96 -12.46 -5.34 2.52
C PHE A 96 -11.69 -6.48 1.83
N ARG A 97 -11.67 -7.63 2.50
CA ARG A 97 -11.08 -8.89 2.02
C ARG A 97 -12.21 -9.82 1.59
N GLU A 98 -12.23 -10.22 0.33
CA GLU A 98 -13.28 -11.07 -0.23
C GLU A 98 -13.38 -12.43 0.49
N GLU A 99 -12.29 -12.89 1.09
CA GLU A 99 -12.27 -14.11 1.90
C GLU A 99 -12.92 -13.94 3.29
N TYR A 100 -13.13 -12.70 3.73
CA TYR A 100 -13.65 -12.37 5.06
C TYR A 100 -14.96 -11.58 4.95
N GLN A 101 -16.00 -12.27 4.54
CA GLN A 101 -17.36 -11.79 4.44
C GLN A 101 -18.30 -12.63 5.28
N THR A 102 -19.44 -12.06 5.67
CA THR A 102 -20.58 -12.81 6.20
C THR A 102 -21.29 -13.58 5.08
N GLU A 103 -22.21 -14.48 5.43
CA GLU A 103 -23.03 -15.20 4.43
C GLU A 103 -23.86 -14.25 3.56
N GLU A 104 -24.20 -13.05 4.07
CA GLU A 104 -24.92 -12.02 3.34
C GLU A 104 -24.00 -11.11 2.50
N GLY A 105 -22.68 -11.33 2.51
CA GLY A 105 -21.70 -10.55 1.76
C GLY A 105 -21.29 -9.24 2.44
N GLU A 106 -21.54 -9.07 3.73
CA GLU A 106 -21.11 -7.94 4.53
C GLU A 106 -19.70 -8.15 5.09
N ALA A 107 -19.05 -7.07 5.50
CA ALA A 107 -17.71 -7.13 6.09
C ALA A 107 -17.69 -7.95 7.38
N LYS A 108 -16.84 -8.97 7.42
CA LYS A 108 -16.65 -9.82 8.60
C LYS A 108 -15.44 -9.35 9.39
N ARG A 109 -15.70 -8.68 10.51
CA ARG A 109 -14.68 -8.23 11.45
C ARG A 109 -14.20 -9.38 12.34
N ASP A 110 -12.96 -9.25 12.79
CA ASP A 110 -12.36 -10.12 13.79
C ASP A 110 -11.74 -9.26 14.91
N ASP A 111 -12.59 -8.76 15.80
CA ASP A 111 -12.18 -7.88 16.89
C ASP A 111 -11.30 -8.60 17.94
N GLU A 112 -11.34 -9.92 18.00
CA GLU A 112 -10.49 -10.69 18.92
C GLU A 112 -9.00 -10.59 18.54
N HIS A 113 -8.70 -10.61 17.23
CA HIS A 113 -7.32 -10.66 16.74
C HIS A 113 -6.83 -9.34 16.15
N PHE A 114 -7.74 -8.44 15.70
CA PHE A 114 -7.38 -7.24 14.97
C PHE A 114 -7.83 -5.91 15.61
N PHE A 115 -8.25 -5.93 16.88
CA PHE A 115 -8.66 -4.73 17.60
C PHE A 115 -7.45 -3.94 18.12
N TYR A 116 -6.60 -3.48 17.19
CA TYR A 116 -5.38 -2.73 17.48
C TYR A 116 -5.07 -1.71 16.36
N VAL A 117 -4.27 -0.70 16.70
CA VAL A 117 -3.55 0.13 15.72
C VAL A 117 -2.23 -0.55 15.40
N GLY A 118 -1.98 -0.75 14.11
CA GLY A 118 -0.70 -1.27 13.63
C GLY A 118 0.26 -0.12 13.31
N CYS A 119 1.50 -0.22 13.80
CA CYS A 119 2.60 0.65 13.43
C CYS A 119 3.70 -0.20 12.79
N TRP A 120 4.05 0.08 11.53
CA TRP A 120 5.09 -0.64 10.82
C TRP A 120 6.44 0.04 11.01
N GLU A 121 7.34 -0.62 11.74
CA GLU A 121 8.68 -0.11 12.00
C GLU A 121 9.63 -0.42 10.84
N TYR A 122 10.23 0.63 10.26
CA TYR A 122 11.22 0.52 9.19
C TYR A 122 12.52 -0.11 9.69
N GLN A 123 13.05 -1.08 8.96
CA GLN A 123 14.23 -1.86 9.40
C GLN A 123 15.56 -1.42 8.75
N GLY A 124 15.63 -0.17 8.27
CA GLY A 124 16.88 0.45 7.78
C GLY A 124 17.16 0.27 6.31
N ASN A 125 16.43 -0.58 5.59
CA ASN A 125 16.47 -0.67 4.13
C ASN A 125 15.14 -1.13 3.55
N ASP A 126 14.89 -0.83 2.27
CA ASP A 126 13.62 -1.05 1.59
C ASP A 126 13.36 -2.53 1.22
N ASP A 127 14.36 -3.40 1.31
CA ASP A 127 14.24 -4.82 0.99
C ASP A 127 14.03 -5.69 2.23
N THR A 128 14.16 -5.11 3.43
CA THR A 128 13.86 -5.80 4.69
C THR A 128 12.40 -5.59 5.07
N ALA A 129 11.70 -6.67 5.36
CA ALA A 129 10.31 -6.60 5.80
C ALA A 129 10.18 -5.73 7.07
N PRO A 130 9.25 -4.77 7.11
CA PRO A 130 9.02 -3.97 8.30
C PRO A 130 8.45 -4.83 9.44
N VAL A 131 8.66 -4.40 10.68
CA VAL A 131 8.15 -5.08 11.87
C VAL A 131 6.85 -4.44 12.32
N LEU A 132 5.80 -5.25 12.52
CA LEU A 132 4.51 -4.77 13.02
C LEU A 132 4.54 -4.61 14.53
N LEU A 133 4.41 -3.39 15.00
CA LEU A 133 4.14 -3.03 16.39
C LEU A 133 2.63 -2.84 16.57
N LYS A 134 2.05 -3.32 17.67
CA LYS A 134 0.61 -3.27 17.92
C LYS A 134 0.31 -2.49 19.18
N GLU A 135 -0.66 -1.60 19.10
CA GLU A 135 -1.27 -0.90 20.23
C GLU A 135 -2.75 -1.26 20.30
N ASN A 136 -3.16 -1.90 21.38
CA ASN A 136 -4.56 -2.31 21.54
C ASN A 136 -5.47 -1.09 21.65
N LEU A 137 -6.63 -1.18 21.02
CA LEU A 137 -7.64 -0.13 21.09
C LEU A 137 -8.44 -0.26 22.38
N GLU A 138 -8.58 0.86 23.10
CA GLU A 138 -9.40 0.99 24.30
C GLU A 138 -10.30 2.23 24.14
N TYR A 139 -11.60 2.06 24.36
CA TYR A 139 -12.57 3.14 24.28
C TYR A 139 -13.29 3.35 25.62
N GLU A 140 -13.15 4.53 26.21
CA GLU A 140 -13.77 4.86 27.50
C GLU A 140 -15.29 5.11 27.40
N ALA A 141 -15.75 5.73 26.31
CA ALA A 141 -17.10 6.28 26.20
C ALA A 141 -17.98 5.63 25.15
N ILE A 142 -17.43 4.83 24.23
CA ILE A 142 -18.17 4.20 23.13
C ILE A 142 -17.97 2.70 23.11
N LYS A 143 -19.00 1.99 22.66
CA LYS A 143 -18.92 0.54 22.37
C LYS A 143 -18.84 0.33 20.87
N VAL A 144 -17.97 -0.58 20.45
CA VAL A 144 -17.87 -0.97 19.06
C VAL A 144 -19.19 -1.61 18.59
N GLN A 145 -19.68 -1.18 17.44
CA GLN A 145 -20.90 -1.68 16.83
C GLN A 145 -20.59 -2.15 15.40
N THR A 146 -21.23 -3.23 15.01
CA THR A 146 -21.19 -3.71 13.61
C THR A 146 -22.20 -2.90 12.80
N ARG A 147 -21.78 -2.37 11.66
CA ARG A 147 -22.66 -1.69 10.71
C ARG A 147 -23.24 -2.72 9.74
N ASN A 148 -24.56 -2.68 9.53
CA ASN A 148 -25.26 -3.43 8.52
C ASN A 148 -25.90 -2.46 7.51
N TYR A 149 -25.73 -2.69 6.21
CA TYR A 149 -26.26 -1.84 5.14
C TYR A 149 -27.53 -2.39 4.48
N LYS A 150 -28.00 -3.57 4.90
CA LYS A 150 -29.15 -4.27 4.30
C LYS A 150 -30.47 -4.11 5.08
N ASN A 151 -30.62 -3.08 5.90
CA ASN A 151 -31.88 -2.75 6.57
C ASN A 151 -32.65 -1.67 5.82
#